data_8bbb366936fcb0879f8a295fcafe78f9
#
_entry.id   8bbb366936fcb0879f8a295fcafe78f9
#
_cell.length_a   1.000
_cell.length_b   1.000
_cell.length_c   1.000
_cell.angle_alpha   90.00
_cell.angle_beta   90.00
_cell.angle_gamma   90.00
#
_symmetry.space_group_name_H-M   'P 1'
#
loop_
_entity.id
_entity.type
_entity.pdbx_description
1 polymer ?
#
loop_
_entity_poly.entity_id
_entity_poly.type
_entity_poly.pdbx_seq_one_letter_code
_entity_poly.pdbx_strand_id
1 'polypeptide(L)'
;MKKKKIKEISIKALRKKAWDLQSKVIRQKEKGICFTCGAKNEWKKQQAGHFVHGHAMDFVEENIHCQCPRCNKWLHGNPIPYAIHLEKKYGYGIVQKLKKMGDKIKKYKVKELQAIIDKNKKLLKKYE
;
A
#
# COMPACT_ATOMS: atom_id res chain seq x y z
N MET A 1 26.66 -18.00 -9.04
CA MET A 1 26.59 -17.15 -7.85
C MET A 1 26.35 -15.67 -8.14
N LYS A 2 27.08 -15.07 -9.07
CA LYS A 2 26.87 -13.66 -9.46
C LYS A 2 25.46 -13.39 -9.99
N LYS A 3 24.90 -14.28 -10.82
CA LYS A 3 23.54 -14.16 -11.37
C LYS A 3 22.46 -14.19 -10.29
N LYS A 4 22.65 -14.99 -9.24
CA LYS A 4 21.70 -15.09 -8.13
C LYS A 4 21.71 -13.83 -7.28
N LYS A 5 22.86 -13.24 -6.98
CA LYS A 5 22.98 -11.98 -6.24
C LYS A 5 22.36 -10.81 -7.02
N ILE A 6 22.62 -10.75 -8.33
CA ILE A 6 22.05 -9.70 -9.21
C ILE A 6 20.53 -9.82 -9.26
N LYS A 7 19.99 -11.05 -9.33
CA LYS A 7 18.55 -11.30 -9.34
C LYS A 7 17.89 -10.90 -8.01
N GLU A 8 18.53 -11.21 -6.89
CA GLU A 8 18.04 -10.82 -5.55
C GLU A 8 18.02 -9.29 -5.37
N ILE A 9 19.09 -8.61 -5.77
CA ILE A 9 19.18 -7.15 -5.76
C ILE A 9 18.10 -6.55 -6.66
N SER A 10 17.91 -7.14 -7.85
CA SER A 10 16.92 -6.69 -8.82
C SER A 10 15.50 -6.82 -8.29
N ILE A 11 15.15 -7.94 -7.64
CA ILE A 11 13.83 -8.15 -7.03
C ILE A 11 13.59 -7.13 -5.92
N LYS A 12 14.56 -6.92 -5.06
CA LYS A 12 14.47 -5.96 -3.96
C LYS A 12 14.29 -4.53 -4.48
N ALA A 13 15.06 -4.17 -5.49
CA ALA A 13 14.97 -2.85 -6.12
C ALA A 13 13.63 -2.64 -6.82
N LEU A 14 13.13 -3.65 -7.53
CA LEU A 14 11.82 -3.61 -8.18
C LEU A 14 10.69 -3.46 -7.16
N ARG A 15 10.78 -4.18 -6.06
CA ARG A 15 9.79 -4.11 -4.98
C ARG A 15 9.73 -2.70 -4.37
N LYS A 16 10.87 -2.11 -4.10
CA LYS A 16 10.95 -0.74 -3.59
C LYS A 16 10.35 0.24 -4.59
N LYS A 17 10.70 0.11 -5.86
CA LYS A 17 10.16 0.97 -6.91
C LYS A 17 8.64 0.82 -7.04
N ALA A 18 8.14 -0.41 -7.01
CA ALA A 18 6.71 -0.68 -7.05
C ALA A 18 5.98 -0.03 -5.87
N TRP A 19 6.52 -0.17 -4.68
CA TRP A 19 5.96 0.43 -3.47
C TRP A 19 5.97 1.96 -3.54
N ASP A 20 7.08 2.57 -3.92
CA ASP A 20 7.20 4.02 -4.00
C ASP A 20 6.18 4.62 -4.97
N LEU A 21 6.01 4.00 -6.13
CA LEU A 21 5.04 4.44 -7.13
C LEU A 21 3.59 4.25 -6.62
N GLN A 22 3.30 3.09 -6.04
CA GLN A 22 1.98 2.81 -5.47
C GLN A 22 1.62 3.81 -4.37
N SER A 23 2.57 4.10 -3.49
CA SER A 23 2.39 5.07 -2.41
C SER A 23 2.03 6.46 -2.95
N LYS A 24 2.72 6.91 -3.99
CA LYS A 24 2.43 8.20 -4.64
C LYS A 24 1.03 8.23 -5.24
N VAL A 25 0.65 7.17 -5.94
CA VAL A 25 -0.68 7.05 -6.55
C VAL A 25 -1.77 7.11 -5.49
N ILE A 26 -1.64 6.31 -4.44
CA ILE A 26 -2.64 6.24 -3.37
C ILE A 26 -2.83 7.60 -2.69
N ARG A 27 -1.73 8.26 -2.34
CA ARG A 27 -1.79 9.56 -1.66
C ARG A 27 -2.43 10.64 -2.52
N GLN A 28 -2.17 10.63 -3.82
CA GLN A 28 -2.77 11.58 -4.75
C GLN A 28 -4.22 11.23 -5.05
N LYS A 29 -4.52 9.96 -5.29
CA LYS A 29 -5.89 9.46 -5.52
C LYS A 29 -6.81 9.83 -4.37
N GLU A 30 -6.33 9.69 -3.14
CA GLU A 30 -7.09 10.01 -1.93
C GLU A 30 -6.94 11.47 -1.51
N LYS A 31 -6.33 12.29 -2.35
CA LYS A 31 -6.25 13.76 -2.21
C LYS A 31 -5.60 14.24 -0.90
N GLY A 32 -4.67 13.45 -0.37
CA GLY A 32 -4.02 13.79 0.89
C GLY A 32 -4.93 13.71 2.12
N ILE A 33 -6.07 13.05 2.00
CA ILE A 33 -7.02 12.88 3.12
C ILE A 33 -6.70 11.58 3.84
N CYS A 34 -6.43 11.66 5.15
CA CYS A 34 -6.19 10.48 5.97
C CYS A 34 -7.43 9.60 6.04
N PHE A 35 -7.28 8.34 5.64
CA PHE A 35 -8.36 7.37 5.60
C PHE A 35 -8.95 7.08 6.99
N THR A 36 -8.13 7.19 8.03
CA THR A 36 -8.52 6.83 9.40
C THR A 36 -9.04 8.00 10.23
N CYS A 37 -8.49 9.19 10.11
CA CYS A 37 -8.93 10.33 10.92
C CYS A 37 -9.50 11.50 10.11
N GLY A 38 -9.39 11.47 8.79
CA GLY A 38 -9.91 12.53 7.92
C GLY A 38 -9.03 13.77 7.81
N ALA A 39 -7.89 13.82 8.48
CA ALA A 39 -7.00 14.97 8.40
C ALA A 39 -6.49 15.15 6.98
N LYS A 40 -6.65 16.37 6.45
CA LYS A 40 -6.20 16.71 5.10
C LYS A 40 -4.87 17.46 5.14
N ASN A 41 -3.96 17.07 4.26
CA ASN A 41 -2.70 17.76 4.06
C ASN A 41 -2.25 17.56 2.62
N GLU A 42 -1.20 18.27 2.21
CA GLU A 42 -0.56 18.00 0.93
C GLU A 42 -0.21 16.51 0.86
N TRP A 43 -0.50 15.86 -0.27
CA TRP A 43 -0.30 14.42 -0.38
C TRP A 43 1.15 14.00 -0.10
N LYS A 44 2.12 14.87 -0.41
CA LYS A 44 3.55 14.60 -0.16
C LYS A 44 3.88 14.48 1.33
N LYS A 45 3.08 15.11 2.18
CA LYS A 45 3.26 15.07 3.65
C LYS A 45 2.52 13.91 4.30
N GLN A 46 1.65 13.23 3.54
CA GLN A 46 0.95 12.04 4.02
C GLN A 46 1.74 10.77 3.66
N GLN A 47 1.30 9.66 4.18
CA GLN A 47 1.94 8.35 4.00
C GLN A 47 0.93 7.34 3.44
N ALA A 48 1.43 6.22 2.92
CA ALA A 48 0.60 5.09 2.56
C ALA A 48 0.68 4.08 3.70
N GLY A 49 -0.45 3.80 4.33
CA GLY A 49 -0.50 2.96 5.52
C GLY A 49 -1.20 1.63 5.26
N HIS A 50 -0.64 0.56 5.82
CA HIS A 50 -1.21 -0.78 5.76
C HIS A 50 -2.24 -0.98 6.85
N PHE A 51 -3.32 -1.70 6.54
CA PHE A 51 -4.22 -2.21 7.58
C PHE A 51 -3.65 -3.51 8.17
N VAL A 52 -3.29 -4.48 7.31
CA VAL A 52 -2.58 -5.70 7.70
C VAL A 52 -1.15 -5.59 7.21
N HIS A 53 -0.18 -5.78 8.12
CA HIS A 53 1.23 -5.71 7.80
C HIS A 53 1.75 -7.04 7.25
N GLY A 54 2.87 -6.99 6.56
CA GLY A 54 3.53 -8.15 5.99
C GLY A 54 3.75 -8.00 4.50
N HIS A 55 4.78 -8.66 3.99
CA HIS A 55 5.18 -8.55 2.58
C HIS A 55 4.09 -8.99 1.61
N ALA A 56 3.29 -10.00 1.97
CA ALA A 56 2.19 -10.48 1.15
C ALA A 56 1.13 -9.39 0.90
N MET A 57 1.03 -8.43 1.81
CA MET A 57 -0.03 -7.42 1.82
C MET A 57 0.39 -6.08 1.21
N ASP A 58 1.65 -5.93 0.81
CA ASP A 58 2.20 -4.65 0.33
C ASP A 58 1.48 -4.10 -0.93
N PHE A 59 0.94 -4.97 -1.76
CA PHE A 59 0.33 -4.57 -3.03
C PHE A 59 -1.15 -4.96 -3.14
N VAL A 60 -1.79 -5.25 -2.02
CA VAL A 60 -3.23 -5.49 -1.96
C VAL A 60 -3.94 -4.15 -1.86
N GLU A 61 -4.66 -3.80 -2.92
CA GLU A 61 -5.24 -2.45 -3.09
C GLU A 61 -6.14 -2.04 -1.92
N GLU A 62 -7.02 -2.92 -1.46
CA GLU A 62 -7.95 -2.59 -0.36
C GLU A 62 -7.23 -2.41 0.99
N ASN A 63 -6.00 -2.89 1.09
CA ASN A 63 -5.22 -2.90 2.33
C ASN A 63 -4.39 -1.64 2.55
N ILE A 64 -4.25 -0.80 1.52
CA ILE A 64 -3.34 0.35 1.55
C ILE A 64 -4.11 1.63 1.28
N HIS A 65 -4.04 2.58 2.20
CA HIS A 65 -4.71 3.86 2.06
C HIS A 65 -3.84 5.01 2.55
N CYS A 66 -4.18 6.21 2.12
CA CYS A 66 -3.52 7.43 2.59
C CYS A 66 -3.75 7.58 4.10
N GLN A 67 -2.69 7.80 4.85
CA GLN A 67 -2.77 8.08 6.28
C GLN A 67 -1.86 9.23 6.67
N CYS A 68 -2.28 10.04 7.65
CA CYS A 68 -1.39 11.04 8.21
C CYS A 68 -0.31 10.35 9.06
N PRO A 69 0.85 11.00 9.28
CA PRO A 69 1.93 10.40 10.09
C PRO A 69 1.48 10.02 11.50
N ARG A 70 0.57 10.78 12.10
CA ARG A 70 0.04 10.46 13.43
C ARG A 70 -0.65 9.10 13.43
N CYS A 71 -1.58 8.86 12.51
CA CYS A 71 -2.30 7.58 12.43
C CYS A 71 -1.39 6.45 12.02
N ASN A 72 -0.58 6.64 10.98
CA ASN A 72 0.25 5.57 10.45
C ASN A 72 1.41 5.19 11.38
N LYS A 73 2.10 6.19 11.93
CA LYS A 73 3.31 5.97 12.72
C LYS A 73 3.04 5.94 14.22
N TRP A 74 2.44 7.01 14.76
CA TRP A 74 2.27 7.15 16.21
C TRP A 74 1.16 6.28 16.78
N LEU A 75 0.08 6.05 16.02
CA LEU A 75 -1.03 5.21 16.43
C LEU A 75 -0.97 3.81 15.81
N HIS A 76 0.21 3.42 15.30
CA HIS A 76 0.47 2.09 14.74
C HIS A 76 -0.54 1.67 13.68
N GLY A 77 -0.93 2.60 12.81
CA GLY A 77 -1.93 2.36 11.77
C GLY A 77 -3.34 2.70 12.17
N ASN A 78 -3.58 2.99 13.46
CA ASN A 78 -4.90 3.32 14.01
C ASN A 78 -5.96 2.30 13.58
N PRO A 79 -5.81 1.02 13.98
CA PRO A 79 -6.55 -0.10 13.35
C PRO A 79 -8.06 -0.10 13.55
N ILE A 80 -8.57 0.40 14.67
CA ILE A 80 -10.02 0.39 14.92
C ILE A 80 -10.76 1.30 13.94
N PRO A 81 -10.41 2.61 13.82
CA PRO A 81 -11.02 3.44 12.78
C PRO A 81 -10.74 2.93 11.37
N TYR A 82 -9.55 2.35 11.14
CA TYR A 82 -9.21 1.79 9.83
C TYR A 82 -10.20 0.69 9.44
N ALA A 83 -10.47 -0.25 10.34
CA ALA A 83 -11.42 -1.33 10.10
C ALA A 83 -12.84 -0.80 9.80
N ILE A 84 -13.28 0.18 10.57
CA ILE A 84 -14.61 0.80 10.39
C ILE A 84 -14.73 1.42 8.99
N HIS A 85 -13.72 2.19 8.58
CA HIS A 85 -13.73 2.85 7.27
C HIS A 85 -13.58 1.86 6.11
N LEU A 86 -12.85 0.76 6.31
CA LEU A 86 -12.77 -0.31 5.32
C LEU A 86 -14.14 -0.94 5.08
N GLU A 87 -14.87 -1.24 6.15
CA GLU A 87 -16.22 -1.82 6.03
C GLU A 87 -17.18 -0.86 5.34
N LYS A 88 -17.09 0.43 5.63
CA LYS A 88 -17.91 1.43 4.94
C LYS A 88 -17.62 1.50 3.45
N LYS A 89 -16.36 1.37 3.06
CA LYS A 89 -15.95 1.51 1.66
C LYS A 89 -16.16 0.22 0.86
N TYR A 90 -15.78 -0.92 1.42
CA TYR A 90 -15.73 -2.20 0.68
C TYR A 90 -16.79 -3.20 1.12
N GLY A 91 -17.52 -2.92 2.21
CA GLY A 91 -18.58 -3.78 2.71
C GLY A 91 -18.15 -4.72 3.82
N TYR A 92 -19.14 -5.38 4.41
CA TYR A 92 -18.94 -6.34 5.50
C TYR A 92 -18.09 -7.53 5.02
N GLY A 93 -17.17 -7.95 5.85
CA GLY A 93 -16.29 -9.09 5.52
C GLY A 93 -14.92 -8.71 4.98
N ILE A 94 -14.71 -7.44 4.61
CA ILE A 94 -13.40 -7.01 4.09
C ILE A 94 -12.27 -7.19 5.09
N VAL A 95 -12.52 -6.91 6.38
CA VAL A 95 -11.51 -7.04 7.43
C VAL A 95 -11.06 -8.50 7.56
N GLN A 96 -12.02 -9.43 7.60
CA GLN A 96 -11.74 -10.86 7.69
C GLN A 96 -10.98 -11.35 6.45
N LYS A 97 -11.38 -10.89 5.26
CA LYS A 97 -10.69 -11.21 4.00
C LYS A 97 -9.23 -10.79 4.06
N LEU A 98 -8.97 -9.55 4.45
CA LEU A 98 -7.61 -9.01 4.51
C LEU A 98 -6.75 -9.76 5.54
N LYS A 99 -7.30 -10.09 6.71
CA LYS A 99 -6.61 -10.87 7.72
C LYS A 99 -6.22 -12.25 7.21
N LYS A 100 -7.15 -12.93 6.53
CA LYS A 100 -6.86 -14.25 5.93
C LYS A 100 -5.77 -14.16 4.87
N MET A 101 -5.79 -13.13 4.05
CA MET A 101 -4.75 -12.91 3.04
C MET A 101 -3.39 -12.69 3.70
N GLY A 102 -3.35 -11.96 4.82
CA GLY A 102 -2.13 -11.68 5.56
C GLY A 102 -1.51 -12.91 6.21
N ASP A 103 -2.30 -13.96 6.47
CA ASP A 103 -1.79 -15.22 7.03
C ASP A 103 -1.10 -16.09 5.99
N LYS A 104 -1.26 -15.78 4.70
CA LYS A 104 -0.64 -16.54 3.62
C LYS A 104 0.74 -15.98 3.29
N ILE A 105 1.68 -16.89 3.00
CA ILE A 105 2.99 -16.49 2.49
C ILE A 105 2.88 -16.25 1.00
N LYS A 106 3.22 -15.06 0.55
CA LYS A 106 3.30 -14.74 -0.88
C LYS A 106 4.60 -14.03 -1.19
N LYS A 107 5.32 -14.55 -2.19
CA LYS A 107 6.51 -13.92 -2.74
C LYS A 107 6.18 -13.37 -4.13
N TYR A 108 6.31 -12.07 -4.32
CA TYR A 108 6.05 -11.44 -5.61
C TYR A 108 7.18 -11.76 -6.59
N LYS A 109 6.79 -12.20 -7.78
CA LYS A 109 7.74 -12.50 -8.85
C LYS A 109 8.09 -11.22 -9.61
N VAL A 110 9.22 -11.24 -10.34
CA VAL A 110 9.67 -10.10 -11.15
C VAL A 110 8.55 -9.62 -12.09
N LYS A 111 7.87 -10.52 -12.76
CA LYS A 111 6.74 -10.19 -13.66
C LYS A 111 5.63 -9.44 -12.94
N GLU A 112 5.28 -9.90 -11.75
CA GLU A 112 4.23 -9.28 -10.94
C GLU A 112 4.63 -7.86 -10.51
N LEU A 113 5.86 -7.69 -10.05
CA LEU A 113 6.38 -6.38 -9.65
C LEU A 113 6.46 -5.42 -10.82
N GLN A 114 6.90 -5.90 -11.97
CA GLN A 114 6.97 -5.07 -13.18
C GLN A 114 5.57 -4.63 -13.63
N ALA A 115 4.58 -5.51 -13.54
CA ALA A 115 3.20 -5.17 -13.87
C ALA A 115 2.64 -4.10 -12.92
N ILE A 116 2.96 -4.20 -11.62
CA ILE A 116 2.58 -3.20 -10.62
C ILE A 116 3.22 -1.84 -10.92
N ILE A 117 4.51 -1.85 -11.26
CA ILE A 117 5.24 -0.64 -11.65
C ILE A 117 4.59 0.03 -12.87
N ASP A 118 4.33 -0.74 -13.91
CA ASP A 118 3.77 -0.22 -15.16
C ASP A 118 2.37 0.36 -14.94
N LYS A 119 1.54 -0.35 -14.17
CA LYS A 119 0.20 0.12 -13.80
C LYS A 119 0.26 1.45 -13.05
N ASN A 120 1.13 1.55 -12.05
CA ASN A 120 1.23 2.74 -11.23
C ASN A 120 1.85 3.92 -11.99
N LYS A 121 2.76 3.69 -12.92
CA LYS A 121 3.27 4.74 -13.80
C LYS A 121 2.15 5.37 -14.63
N LYS A 122 1.27 4.56 -15.17
CA LYS A 122 0.10 5.04 -15.94
C LYS A 122 -0.86 5.84 -15.06
N LEU A 123 -1.15 5.33 -13.87
CA LEU A 123 -2.03 6.00 -12.92
C LEU A 123 -1.42 7.33 -12.45
N LEU A 124 -0.12 7.37 -12.23
CA LEU A 124 0.55 8.57 -11.78
C LEU A 124 0.42 9.71 -12.79
N LYS A 125 0.51 9.42 -14.07
CA LYS A 125 0.27 10.40 -15.14
C LYS A 125 -1.12 11.01 -15.07
N LYS A 126 -2.11 10.21 -14.68
CA LYS A 126 -3.50 10.65 -14.54
C LYS A 126 -3.67 11.65 -13.41
N TYR A 127 -2.88 11.55 -12.35
CA TYR A 127 -3.00 12.40 -11.16
C TYR A 127 -2.04 13.60 -11.16
N GLU A 128 -1.13 13.67 -12.11
CA GLU A 128 -0.21 14.82 -12.26
C GLU A 128 -0.81 16.03 -12.98
#